data_695732e179929486f8d8279ab6796308
#
_entry.id   695732e179929486f8d8279ab6796308
#
_cell.length_a   1.000
_cell.length_b   1.000
_cell.length_c   1.000
_cell.angle_alpha   90.00
_cell.angle_beta   90.00
_cell.angle_gamma   90.00
#
_symmetry.space_group_name_H-M   'P 1'
#
loop_
_entity.id
_entity.type
_entity.pdbx_description
1 polymer ?
#
loop_
_entity_poly.entity_id
_entity_poly.type
_entity_poly.pdbx_seq_one_letter_code
_entity_poly.pdbx_strand_id
1 'polypeptide(L)'
;IWSFIKDKLIKPYIEIDLKYYDLGMENRDKTDDQITVNAANAIKQYGVGVKCATITPDEARVEEFKLKKMWRSPNGTIRNILGGTVFREPIICKNVPKLVPGWTKPIVIGRHAFGDQYRATDFLIPGEGNLEVKWTSKDGKNKKEFKVFDFPGSGTALTMYNLDDSIKNFARACMNYGLERKWP
;
A
#
# COMPACT_ATOMS: atom_id res chain seq x y z
N ILE A 1 -13.08 -2.93 19.02
CA ILE A 1 -11.88 -3.75 19.25
C ILE A 1 -10.73 -2.89 19.79
N TRP A 2 -10.35 -1.79 19.13
CA TRP A 2 -9.22 -0.96 19.58
C TRP A 2 -9.39 -0.41 21.01
N SER A 3 -10.57 0.10 21.36
CA SER A 3 -10.86 0.59 22.72
C SER A 3 -10.64 -0.51 23.77
N PHE A 4 -11.09 -1.73 23.47
CA PHE A 4 -10.87 -2.87 24.35
C PHE A 4 -9.39 -3.18 24.54
N ILE A 5 -8.63 -3.26 23.44
CA ILE A 5 -7.18 -3.51 23.49
C ILE A 5 -6.48 -2.41 24.30
N LYS A 6 -6.76 -1.15 23.99
CA LYS A 6 -6.17 -0.01 24.68
C LYS A 6 -6.44 -0.03 26.18
N ASP A 7 -7.71 -0.19 26.56
CA ASP A 7 -8.15 0.00 27.95
C ASP A 7 -7.94 -1.25 28.82
N LYS A 8 -7.90 -2.47 28.22
CA LYS A 8 -7.75 -3.73 28.95
C LYS A 8 -6.38 -4.37 28.85
N LEU A 9 -5.64 -4.14 27.77
CA LEU A 9 -4.38 -4.84 27.50
C LEU A 9 -3.15 -3.92 27.45
N ILE A 10 -3.33 -2.61 27.31
CA ILE A 10 -2.20 -1.67 27.23
C ILE A 10 -2.13 -0.80 28.49
N LYS A 11 -3.11 0.07 28.70
CA LYS A 11 -3.08 1.06 29.78
C LYS A 11 -2.91 0.49 31.19
N PRO A 12 -3.42 -0.71 31.55
CA PRO A 12 -3.18 -1.26 32.89
C PRO A 12 -1.72 -1.64 33.16
N TYR A 13 -0.90 -1.78 32.13
CA TYR A 13 0.47 -2.29 32.24
C TYR A 13 1.54 -1.29 31.79
N ILE A 14 1.15 -0.31 30.97
CA ILE A 14 2.11 0.64 30.36
C ILE A 14 1.50 2.04 30.39
N GLU A 15 2.26 2.99 30.93
CA GLU A 15 1.97 4.40 30.78
C GLU A 15 2.49 4.88 29.44
N ILE A 16 1.58 5.24 28.53
CA ILE A 16 1.88 5.59 27.15
C ILE A 16 0.97 6.70 26.65
N ASP A 17 1.55 7.68 25.97
CA ASP A 17 0.81 8.74 25.29
C ASP A 17 0.36 8.25 23.90
N LEU A 18 -0.94 8.14 23.70
CA LEU A 18 -1.54 7.65 22.47
C LEU A 18 -2.11 8.80 21.66
N LYS A 19 -1.61 8.98 20.46
CA LYS A 19 -2.18 9.88 19.44
C LYS A 19 -3.16 9.10 18.55
N TYR A 20 -4.43 9.46 18.61
CA TYR A 20 -5.49 8.77 17.88
C TYR A 20 -5.86 9.51 16.59
N TYR A 21 -5.93 8.78 15.49
CA TYR A 21 -6.37 9.25 14.19
C TYR A 21 -7.52 8.38 13.70
N ASP A 22 -8.70 8.98 13.57
CA ASP A 22 -9.89 8.26 13.08
C ASP A 22 -9.83 8.12 11.55
N LEU A 23 -9.58 6.91 11.08
CA LEU A 23 -9.56 6.55 9.67
C LEU A 23 -10.89 5.93 9.19
N GLY A 24 -11.98 6.17 9.90
CA GLY A 24 -13.33 5.81 9.46
C GLY A 24 -13.72 6.56 8.18
N MET A 25 -14.62 5.97 7.38
CA MET A 25 -14.99 6.53 6.07
C MET A 25 -15.54 7.95 6.16
N GLU A 26 -16.42 8.21 7.13
CA GLU A 26 -17.04 9.53 7.32
C GLU A 26 -15.98 10.62 7.60
N ASN A 27 -15.04 10.34 8.49
CA ASN A 27 -13.98 11.30 8.83
C ASN A 27 -12.98 11.48 7.70
N ARG A 28 -12.67 10.42 6.97
CA ARG A 28 -11.84 10.51 5.76
C ARG A 28 -12.51 11.35 4.68
N ASP A 29 -13.81 11.15 4.44
CA ASP A 29 -14.58 11.94 3.47
C ASP A 29 -14.69 13.41 3.88
N LYS A 30 -14.94 13.67 5.16
CA LYS A 30 -14.99 15.03 5.73
C LYS A 30 -13.67 15.79 5.58
N THR A 31 -12.54 15.09 5.70
CA THR A 31 -11.20 15.67 5.66
C THR A 31 -10.52 15.54 4.29
N ASP A 32 -11.23 15.11 3.25
CA ASP A 32 -10.68 14.79 1.93
C ASP A 32 -9.45 13.86 2.00
N ASP A 33 -9.53 12.87 2.90
CA ASP A 33 -8.51 11.89 3.25
C ASP A 33 -7.22 12.48 3.88
N GLN A 34 -7.22 13.77 4.24
CA GLN A 34 -6.07 14.40 4.89
C GLN A 34 -5.72 13.74 6.24
N ILE A 35 -6.73 13.19 6.93
CA ILE A 35 -6.50 12.47 8.20
C ILE A 35 -5.58 11.26 8.01
N THR A 36 -5.66 10.55 6.88
CA THR A 36 -4.78 9.42 6.56
C THR A 36 -3.33 9.89 6.37
N VAL A 37 -3.14 11.03 5.70
CA VAL A 37 -1.83 11.65 5.51
C VAL A 37 -1.24 12.08 6.85
N ASN A 38 -2.06 12.71 7.69
CA ASN A 38 -1.65 13.16 9.03
C ASN A 38 -1.24 11.97 9.92
N ALA A 39 -2.00 10.87 9.88
CA ALA A 39 -1.67 9.64 10.59
C ALA A 39 -0.32 9.05 10.12
N ALA A 40 -0.08 9.00 8.81
CA ALA A 40 1.19 8.52 8.27
C ALA A 40 2.38 9.40 8.68
N ASN A 41 2.22 10.71 8.63
CA ASN A 41 3.28 11.64 9.06
C ASN A 41 3.56 11.54 10.56
N ALA A 42 2.55 11.31 11.38
CA ALA A 42 2.73 11.06 12.81
C ALA A 42 3.52 9.77 13.05
N ILE A 43 3.22 8.68 12.34
CA ILE A 43 4.00 7.44 12.43
C ILE A 43 5.45 7.69 12.03
N LYS A 44 5.68 8.46 10.97
CA LYS A 44 7.04 8.83 10.54
C LYS A 44 7.78 9.65 11.60
N GLN A 45 7.10 10.55 12.29
CA GLN A 45 7.66 11.40 13.33
C GLN A 45 7.98 10.61 14.60
N TYR A 46 7.07 9.74 15.04
CA TYR A 46 7.21 9.00 16.29
C TYR A 46 7.88 7.64 16.16
N GLY A 47 8.10 7.17 14.93
CA GLY A 47 8.77 5.89 14.64
C GLY A 47 7.91 4.65 14.87
N VAL A 48 6.67 4.79 15.33
CA VAL A 48 5.77 3.67 15.64
C VAL A 48 4.32 4.04 15.38
N GLY A 49 3.54 3.06 14.95
CA GLY A 49 2.10 3.23 14.78
C GLY A 49 1.38 1.89 14.71
N VAL A 50 0.15 1.88 15.20
CA VAL A 50 -0.76 0.72 15.09
C VAL A 50 -1.95 1.13 14.24
N LYS A 51 -2.16 0.42 13.14
CA LYS A 51 -3.33 0.62 12.29
C LYS A 51 -4.28 -0.55 12.41
N CYS A 52 -5.49 -0.26 12.88
CA CYS A 52 -6.59 -1.21 12.87
C CYS A 52 -7.20 -1.36 11.47
N ALA A 53 -8.08 -2.35 11.30
CA ALA A 53 -8.82 -2.56 10.07
C ALA A 53 -9.68 -1.33 9.72
N THR A 54 -9.74 -1.01 8.43
CA THR A 54 -10.58 0.07 7.88
C THR A 54 -11.31 -0.44 6.64
N ILE A 55 -12.42 0.18 6.34
CA ILE A 55 -13.15 -0.09 5.10
C ILE A 55 -12.51 0.69 3.96
N THR A 56 -12.29 0.03 2.82
CA THR A 56 -12.00 0.68 1.55
C THR A 56 -13.28 0.68 0.73
N PRO A 57 -13.83 1.85 0.36
CA PRO A 57 -15.09 1.91 -0.37
C PRO A 57 -14.93 1.37 -1.80
N ASP A 58 -15.94 0.65 -2.24
CA ASP A 58 -16.27 0.34 -3.62
C ASP A 58 -17.43 1.23 -4.10
N GLU A 59 -17.90 1.06 -5.33
CA GLU A 59 -18.98 1.86 -5.89
C GLU A 59 -20.26 1.79 -5.03
N ALA A 60 -20.64 0.60 -4.56
CA ALA A 60 -21.81 0.40 -3.73
C ALA A 60 -21.71 1.15 -2.40
N ARG A 61 -20.52 1.17 -1.81
CA ARG A 61 -20.26 1.90 -0.56
C ARG A 61 -20.21 3.40 -0.75
N VAL A 62 -19.76 3.88 -1.91
CA VAL A 62 -19.82 5.31 -2.23
C VAL A 62 -21.26 5.79 -2.23
N GLU A 63 -22.20 5.02 -2.79
CA GLU A 63 -23.63 5.32 -2.77
C GLU A 63 -24.23 5.18 -1.35
N GLU A 64 -23.97 4.06 -0.67
CA GLU A 64 -24.47 3.76 0.67
C GLU A 64 -24.12 4.85 1.69
N PHE A 65 -22.87 5.28 1.70
CA PHE A 65 -22.34 6.28 2.63
C PHE A 65 -22.34 7.70 2.08
N LYS A 66 -22.86 7.92 0.86
CA LYS A 66 -22.92 9.22 0.18
C LYS A 66 -21.58 9.94 0.17
N LEU A 67 -20.52 9.21 -0.15
CA LEU A 67 -19.16 9.74 -0.18
C LEU A 67 -18.95 10.67 -1.37
N LYS A 68 -18.09 11.67 -1.22
CA LYS A 68 -17.70 12.62 -2.28
C LYS A 68 -17.04 11.89 -3.45
N LYS A 69 -16.32 10.80 -3.18
CA LYS A 69 -15.65 9.96 -4.19
C LYS A 69 -15.24 8.60 -3.59
N MET A 70 -14.84 7.69 -4.44
CA MET A 70 -14.25 6.42 -4.03
C MET A 70 -12.81 6.63 -3.52
N TRP A 71 -12.67 6.73 -2.20
CA TRP A 71 -11.38 6.95 -1.54
C TRP A 71 -10.47 5.73 -1.68
N ARG A 72 -9.20 5.96 -1.96
CA ARG A 72 -8.19 4.89 -2.02
C ARG A 72 -8.00 4.23 -0.65
N SER A 73 -7.45 3.01 -0.65
CA SER A 73 -7.13 2.32 0.60
C SER A 73 -6.15 3.15 1.46
N PRO A 74 -6.48 3.45 2.73
CA PRO A 74 -5.57 4.15 3.62
C PRO A 74 -4.29 3.35 3.88
N ASN A 75 -4.32 2.02 3.74
CA ASN A 75 -3.12 1.19 3.81
C ASN A 75 -2.10 1.56 2.73
N GLY A 76 -2.56 1.78 1.51
CA GLY A 76 -1.73 2.20 0.39
C GLY A 76 -1.12 3.58 0.64
N THR A 77 -1.93 4.55 1.05
CA THR A 77 -1.49 5.91 1.35
C THR A 77 -0.42 5.92 2.45
N ILE A 78 -0.67 5.26 3.57
CA ILE A 78 0.27 5.19 4.70
C ILE A 78 1.60 4.55 4.25
N ARG A 79 1.55 3.39 3.58
CA ARG A 79 2.76 2.70 3.12
C ARG A 79 3.59 3.54 2.15
N ASN A 80 2.93 4.22 1.22
CA ASN A 80 3.63 5.08 0.27
C ASN A 80 4.30 6.31 0.93
N ILE A 81 3.73 6.84 2.00
CA ILE A 81 4.32 7.95 2.77
C ILE A 81 5.50 7.46 3.60
N LEU A 82 5.36 6.31 4.25
CA LEU A 82 6.40 5.73 5.09
C LEU A 82 7.55 5.13 4.27
N GLY A 83 7.24 4.56 3.13
CA GLY A 83 8.19 3.77 2.33
C GLY A 83 8.53 2.43 3.00
N GLY A 84 9.58 1.78 2.52
CA GLY A 84 10.10 0.57 3.11
C GLY A 84 9.54 -0.73 2.55
N THR A 85 9.77 -1.82 3.26
CA THR A 85 9.39 -3.18 2.86
C THR A 85 8.61 -3.86 3.96
N VAL A 86 7.55 -4.57 3.58
CA VAL A 86 6.77 -5.40 4.49
C VAL A 86 7.10 -6.86 4.22
N PHE A 87 7.61 -7.56 5.21
CA PHE A 87 7.78 -9.01 5.15
C PHE A 87 6.63 -9.71 5.87
N ARG A 88 6.01 -10.64 5.17
CA ARG A 88 4.93 -11.47 5.73
C ARG A 88 5.45 -12.89 5.91
N GLU A 89 5.74 -13.22 7.16
CA GLU A 89 6.12 -14.57 7.56
C GLU A 89 4.88 -15.44 7.80
N PRO A 90 4.97 -16.76 7.54
CA PRO A 90 3.88 -17.67 7.87
C PRO A 90 3.72 -17.80 9.39
N ILE A 91 2.49 -17.76 9.86
CA ILE A 91 2.13 -18.09 11.23
C ILE A 91 1.79 -19.59 11.26
N ILE A 92 2.64 -20.38 11.91
CA ILE A 92 2.49 -21.84 11.95
C ILE A 92 1.99 -22.27 13.32
N CYS A 93 0.79 -22.83 13.36
CA CYS A 93 0.21 -23.43 14.56
C CYS A 93 0.31 -24.95 14.49
N LYS A 94 0.82 -25.60 15.55
CA LYS A 94 1.04 -27.05 15.58
C LYS A 94 -0.24 -27.88 15.38
N ASN A 95 -1.36 -27.35 15.85
CA ASN A 95 -2.67 -28.01 15.83
C ASN A 95 -3.56 -27.59 14.63
N VAL A 96 -3.03 -26.79 13.71
CA VAL A 96 -3.75 -26.37 12.51
C VAL A 96 -3.07 -27.00 11.29
N PRO A 97 -3.76 -27.84 10.51
CA PRO A 97 -3.21 -28.42 9.30
C PRO A 97 -2.82 -27.36 8.29
N LYS A 98 -1.72 -27.58 7.57
CA LYS A 98 -1.32 -26.71 6.45
C LYS A 98 -2.31 -26.85 5.30
N LEU A 99 -2.66 -25.74 4.65
CA LEU A 99 -3.50 -25.76 3.45
C LEU A 99 -2.86 -26.53 2.30
N VAL A 100 -1.53 -26.47 2.19
CA VAL A 100 -0.75 -27.24 1.21
C VAL A 100 0.24 -28.12 1.97
N PRO A 101 -0.09 -29.39 2.20
CA PRO A 101 0.73 -30.30 3.04
C PRO A 101 2.17 -30.47 2.56
N GLY A 102 2.40 -30.41 1.23
CA GLY A 102 3.72 -30.57 0.63
C GLY A 102 4.67 -29.38 0.85
N TRP A 103 4.20 -28.25 1.34
CA TRP A 103 5.06 -27.10 1.64
C TRP A 103 5.77 -27.30 2.99
N THR A 104 6.98 -27.77 2.95
CA THR A 104 7.76 -28.12 4.14
C THR A 104 8.61 -26.97 4.68
N LYS A 105 8.89 -25.97 3.84
CA LYS A 105 9.68 -24.78 4.21
C LYS A 105 8.78 -23.54 4.30
N PRO A 106 9.12 -22.55 5.13
CA PRO A 106 8.38 -21.29 5.18
C PRO A 106 8.54 -20.50 3.87
N ILE A 107 7.44 -19.90 3.41
CA ILE A 107 7.45 -18.97 2.29
C ILE A 107 7.18 -17.58 2.86
N VAL A 108 8.11 -16.66 2.66
CA VAL A 108 7.98 -15.27 3.11
C VAL A 108 7.72 -14.38 1.91
N ILE A 109 6.69 -13.54 2.01
CA ILE A 109 6.35 -12.58 0.98
C ILE A 109 6.90 -11.22 1.36
N GLY A 110 7.89 -10.75 0.59
CA GLY A 110 8.37 -9.37 0.65
C GLY A 110 7.48 -8.46 -0.22
N ARG A 111 7.01 -7.35 0.34
CA ARG A 111 6.20 -6.38 -0.36
C ARG A 111 6.90 -5.04 -0.43
N HIS A 112 7.13 -4.56 -1.65
CA HIS A 112 7.58 -3.21 -1.91
C HIS A 112 6.45 -2.22 -1.62
N ALA A 113 6.70 -1.22 -0.76
CA ALA A 113 5.65 -0.33 -0.26
C ALA A 113 5.59 1.02 -1.00
N PHE A 114 6.14 1.11 -2.21
CA PHE A 114 6.22 2.36 -2.97
C PHE A 114 5.96 2.14 -4.46
N GLY A 115 5.20 3.06 -5.06
CA GLY A 115 4.94 3.03 -6.50
C GLY A 115 4.16 1.79 -6.93
N ASP A 116 4.59 1.19 -8.03
CA ASP A 116 4.03 -0.04 -8.60
C ASP A 116 2.50 0.05 -8.82
N GLN A 117 1.81 -1.05 -8.61
CA GLN A 117 0.37 -1.18 -8.76
C GLN A 117 -0.43 -0.18 -7.89
N TYR A 118 0.07 0.21 -6.71
CA TYR A 118 -0.67 1.10 -5.79
C TYR A 118 -0.71 2.56 -6.25
N ARG A 119 0.17 2.95 -7.15
CA ARG A 119 0.20 4.26 -7.77
C ARG A 119 0.11 4.19 -9.29
N ALA A 120 -0.33 3.08 -9.81
CA ALA A 120 -0.59 2.93 -11.23
C ALA A 120 -1.64 3.95 -11.68
N THR A 121 -1.52 4.36 -12.93
CA THR A 121 -2.57 5.07 -13.65
C THR A 121 -3.17 4.09 -14.64
N ASP A 122 -4.44 3.77 -14.45
CA ASP A 122 -5.22 2.89 -15.29
C ASP A 122 -6.41 3.62 -15.90
N PHE A 123 -6.77 3.25 -17.11
CA PHE A 123 -7.90 3.85 -17.80
C PHE A 123 -8.45 2.91 -18.90
N LEU A 124 -9.72 3.14 -19.22
CA LEU A 124 -10.38 2.42 -20.30
C LEU A 124 -9.99 2.99 -21.66
N ILE A 125 -9.68 2.14 -22.60
CA ILE A 125 -9.53 2.47 -24.01
C ILE A 125 -10.90 2.25 -24.68
N PRO A 126 -11.54 3.31 -25.21
CA PRO A 126 -12.93 3.22 -25.67
C PRO A 126 -13.07 2.54 -27.04
N GLY A 127 -12.00 2.39 -27.80
CA GLY A 127 -12.06 1.84 -29.15
C GLY A 127 -10.69 1.72 -29.80
N GLU A 128 -10.68 1.62 -31.13
CA GLU A 128 -9.46 1.56 -31.94
C GLU A 128 -8.58 2.80 -31.71
N GLY A 129 -7.26 2.58 -31.54
CA GLY A 129 -6.34 3.68 -31.31
C GLY A 129 -4.94 3.23 -30.96
N ASN A 130 -4.08 4.20 -30.72
CA ASN A 130 -2.66 4.01 -30.41
C ASN A 130 -2.36 4.41 -28.97
N LEU A 131 -1.64 3.56 -28.25
CA LEU A 131 -1.13 3.86 -26.90
C LEU A 131 0.35 4.21 -27.00
N GLU A 132 0.69 5.38 -26.49
CA GLU A 132 2.07 5.86 -26.39
C GLU A 132 2.41 6.27 -24.96
N VAL A 133 3.68 6.08 -24.59
CA VAL A 133 4.25 6.59 -23.34
C VAL A 133 5.30 7.63 -23.65
N LYS A 134 5.15 8.78 -23.06
CA LYS A 134 6.06 9.90 -23.21
C LYS A 134 6.67 10.31 -21.88
N TRP A 135 7.99 10.46 -21.87
CA TRP A 135 8.72 11.06 -20.78
C TRP A 135 9.44 12.33 -21.25
N THR A 136 9.37 13.38 -20.43
CA THR A 136 10.05 14.65 -20.70
C THR A 136 10.81 15.09 -19.46
N SER A 137 12.08 15.46 -19.63
CA SER A 137 12.87 16.04 -18.53
C SER A 137 12.25 17.38 -18.06
N LYS A 138 12.53 17.74 -16.78
CA LYS A 138 11.96 18.95 -16.18
C LYS A 138 12.32 20.23 -16.94
N ASP A 139 13.49 20.27 -17.58
CA ASP A 139 13.96 21.39 -18.42
C ASP A 139 13.44 21.34 -19.87
N GLY A 140 12.67 20.30 -20.22
CA GLY A 140 12.09 20.09 -21.55
C GLY A 140 13.08 19.65 -22.64
N LYS A 141 14.38 19.56 -22.34
CA LYS A 141 15.43 19.29 -23.34
C LYS A 141 15.50 17.85 -23.78
N ASN A 142 15.23 16.91 -22.86
CA ASN A 142 15.28 15.48 -23.14
C ASN A 142 13.87 14.92 -23.18
N LYS A 143 13.59 14.13 -24.21
CA LYS A 143 12.31 13.47 -24.42
C LYS A 143 12.54 12.02 -24.81
N LYS A 144 11.70 11.13 -24.33
CA LYS A 144 11.60 9.74 -24.76
C LYS A 144 10.16 9.43 -25.05
N GLU A 145 9.89 8.85 -26.20
CA GLU A 145 8.57 8.46 -26.65
C GLU A 145 8.61 6.99 -27.11
N PHE A 146 7.66 6.21 -26.65
CA PHE A 146 7.58 4.79 -26.96
C PHE A 146 6.16 4.49 -27.38
N LYS A 147 6.01 3.92 -28.56
CA LYS A 147 4.78 3.28 -28.97
C LYS A 147 4.63 1.97 -28.18
N VAL A 148 3.51 1.81 -27.48
CA VAL A 148 3.27 0.65 -26.63
C VAL A 148 2.43 -0.38 -27.39
N PHE A 149 1.26 0.05 -27.90
CA PHE A 149 0.33 -0.87 -28.54
C PHE A 149 -0.65 -0.14 -29.47
N ASP A 150 -1.02 -0.82 -30.57
CA ASP A 150 -2.15 -0.40 -31.42
C ASP A 150 -3.37 -1.22 -31.05
N PHE A 151 -4.35 -0.59 -30.44
CA PHE A 151 -5.61 -1.24 -30.08
C PHE A 151 -6.51 -1.40 -31.30
N PRO A 152 -6.91 -2.61 -31.65
CA PRO A 152 -7.87 -2.86 -32.72
C PRO A 152 -9.33 -2.66 -32.27
N GLY A 153 -9.55 -2.27 -31.00
CA GLY A 153 -10.85 -2.06 -30.40
C GLY A 153 -10.70 -1.60 -28.95
N SER A 154 -11.79 -1.72 -28.20
CA SER A 154 -11.78 -1.33 -26.78
C SER A 154 -10.87 -2.22 -25.94
N GLY A 155 -10.34 -1.65 -24.85
CA GLY A 155 -9.45 -2.35 -23.93
C GLY A 155 -9.14 -1.55 -22.67
N THR A 156 -8.05 -1.90 -22.01
CA THR A 156 -7.55 -1.18 -20.82
C THR A 156 -6.06 -0.93 -20.96
N ALA A 157 -5.59 0.15 -20.38
CA ALA A 157 -4.18 0.47 -20.25
C ALA A 157 -3.82 0.72 -18.79
N LEU A 158 -2.59 0.35 -18.41
CA LEU A 158 -2.03 0.55 -17.08
C LEU A 158 -0.59 1.02 -17.21
N THR A 159 -0.23 2.07 -16.47
CA THR A 159 1.16 2.52 -16.34
C THR A 159 1.60 2.48 -14.89
N MET A 160 2.83 2.02 -14.67
CA MET A 160 3.45 1.97 -13.34
C MET A 160 4.80 2.68 -13.37
N TYR A 161 5.28 3.08 -12.21
CA TYR A 161 6.61 3.68 -12.05
C TYR A 161 7.26 3.28 -10.73
N ASN A 162 8.56 3.42 -10.66
CA ASN A 162 9.31 3.31 -9.42
C ASN A 162 10.54 4.23 -9.45
N LEU A 163 11.21 4.37 -8.31
CA LEU A 163 12.44 5.13 -8.16
C LEU A 163 13.62 4.21 -7.86
N ASP A 164 14.77 4.50 -8.42
CA ASP A 164 15.99 3.71 -8.23
C ASP A 164 16.34 3.52 -6.75
N ASP A 165 16.25 4.58 -5.94
CA ASP A 165 16.54 4.49 -4.51
C ASP A 165 15.54 3.61 -3.77
N SER A 166 14.26 3.65 -4.17
CA SER A 166 13.24 2.78 -3.60
C SER A 166 13.49 1.31 -3.96
N ILE A 167 13.88 1.02 -5.20
CA ILE A 167 14.26 -0.32 -5.67
C ILE A 167 15.48 -0.84 -4.91
N LYS A 168 16.54 -0.03 -4.80
CA LYS A 168 17.76 -0.38 -4.06
C LYS A 168 17.48 -0.66 -2.59
N ASN A 169 16.63 0.15 -1.96
CA ASN A 169 16.26 -0.04 -0.57
C ASN A 169 15.44 -1.32 -0.36
N PHE A 170 14.54 -1.63 -1.28
CA PHE A 170 13.79 -2.90 -1.27
C PHE A 170 14.74 -4.10 -1.41
N ALA A 171 15.65 -4.08 -2.37
CA ALA A 171 16.63 -5.14 -2.58
C ALA A 171 17.51 -5.33 -1.33
N ARG A 172 18.04 -4.23 -0.76
CA ARG A 172 18.84 -4.27 0.48
C ARG A 172 18.05 -4.85 1.64
N ALA A 173 16.80 -4.46 1.82
CA ALA A 173 15.93 -5.00 2.87
C ALA A 173 15.72 -6.51 2.70
N CYS A 174 15.48 -6.99 1.47
CA CYS A 174 15.32 -8.41 1.18
C CYS A 174 16.60 -9.21 1.46
N MET A 175 17.76 -8.70 1.03
CA MET A 175 19.04 -9.35 1.29
C MET A 175 19.38 -9.40 2.78
N ASN A 176 19.20 -8.29 3.50
CA ASN A 176 19.43 -8.25 4.95
C ASN A 176 18.50 -9.21 5.69
N TYR A 177 17.23 -9.30 5.29
CA TYR A 177 16.30 -10.26 5.84
C TYR A 177 16.76 -11.70 5.64
N GLY A 178 17.23 -12.05 4.43
CA GLY A 178 17.80 -13.38 4.14
C GLY A 178 19.03 -13.68 4.99
N LEU A 179 19.95 -12.73 5.11
CA LEU A 179 21.16 -12.86 5.94
C LEU A 179 20.81 -13.05 7.43
N GLU A 180 19.91 -12.26 7.97
CA GLU A 180 19.44 -12.38 9.37
C GLU A 180 18.82 -13.75 9.66
N ARG A 181 18.08 -14.28 8.69
CA ARG A 181 17.48 -15.62 8.76
C ARG A 181 18.44 -16.74 8.40
N LYS A 182 19.67 -16.42 8.00
CA LYS A 182 20.68 -17.41 7.52
C LYS A 182 20.16 -18.27 6.37
N TRP A 183 19.40 -17.66 5.47
CA TRP A 183 18.91 -18.32 4.27
C TRP A 183 19.94 -18.28 3.16
N PRO A 184 19.97 -19.31 2.27
CA PRO A 184 20.86 -19.37 1.13
C PRO A 184 20.57 -18.28 0.07
#